data_0da106a67d8f75a9d4251995da261f63
#
_entry.id   0da106a67d8f75a9d4251995da261f63
#
_cell.length_a   1.000
_cell.length_b   1.000
_cell.length_c   1.000
_cell.angle_alpha   90.00
_cell.angle_beta   90.00
_cell.angle_gamma   90.00
#
_symmetry.space_group_name_H-M   'P 1'
#
loop_
_entity.id
_entity.type
_entity.pdbx_description
1 polymer ?
#
loop_
_entity_poly.entity_id
_entity_poly.type
_entity_poly.pdbx_seq_one_letter_code
_entity_poly.pdbx_strand_id
1 'polypeptide(L)'
;DIKKSVYVSDSSYFLDKLSTKSKENASAAYSVRLVNSSYSGPSINVRRSSDNATQDFYSDMDGNLGTEYLAKGNSFESWLGTSNGYVTKMYDQTGNGRHVSQTTSAQQPLIGPIHVLEAISSAGKTATRRAYSLFRMSNTYTGPTIKFRRSSDNATQDFYANASGNLGTSINGTGTTFSSWITNSTAFVDTWYDQSGNGFHCTQTTTGSQPFYNQTVGVIDFNTDKWMNMGSTTGPFPTGSNPSYSFIF
;
A
#
# COMPACT_ATOMS: atom_id res chain seq x y z
N ASP A 1 -11.93 16.30 -27.78
CA ASP A 1 -12.71 15.25 -27.08
C ASP A 1 -11.78 14.37 -26.28
N ILE A 2 -11.59 14.68 -25.01
CA ILE A 2 -10.85 13.83 -24.09
C ILE A 2 -11.80 12.71 -23.66
N LYS A 3 -11.59 11.53 -24.19
CA LYS A 3 -12.28 10.32 -23.73
C LYS A 3 -11.91 10.05 -22.29
N LYS A 4 -12.84 10.33 -21.38
CA LYS A 4 -12.79 9.92 -19.98
C LYS A 4 -12.77 8.39 -19.96
N SER A 5 -11.62 7.76 -19.73
CA SER A 5 -11.57 6.33 -19.43
C SER A 5 -12.18 6.14 -18.04
N VAL A 6 -13.41 5.64 -18.04
CA VAL A 6 -14.04 5.13 -16.83
C VAL A 6 -13.30 3.82 -16.52
N TYR A 7 -12.46 3.81 -15.50
CA TYR A 7 -12.01 2.58 -14.89
C TYR A 7 -13.22 1.96 -14.20
N VAL A 8 -13.93 1.11 -14.91
CA VAL A 8 -14.82 0.14 -14.29
C VAL A 8 -13.87 -0.86 -13.60
N SER A 9 -13.92 -0.97 -12.29
CA SER A 9 -13.29 -2.07 -11.58
C SER A 9 -13.94 -3.35 -12.08
N ASP A 10 -13.29 -4.00 -13.05
CA ASP A 10 -13.74 -5.26 -13.59
C ASP A 10 -13.50 -6.33 -12.51
N SER A 11 -14.55 -6.70 -11.81
CA SER A 11 -14.57 -7.66 -10.72
C SER A 11 -14.43 -9.12 -11.19
N SER A 12 -13.82 -9.36 -12.35
CA SER A 12 -13.65 -10.71 -12.88
C SER A 12 -12.22 -11.21 -12.70
N TYR A 13 -12.09 -12.49 -12.38
CA TYR A 13 -10.80 -13.17 -12.26
C TYR A 13 -10.06 -13.20 -13.59
N PHE A 14 -8.75 -12.92 -13.56
CA PHE A 14 -7.95 -12.77 -14.79
C PHE A 14 -8.02 -13.98 -15.72
N LEU A 15 -7.90 -15.20 -15.19
CA LEU A 15 -7.98 -16.42 -16.02
C LEU A 15 -9.37 -16.67 -16.59
N ASP A 16 -10.42 -16.17 -15.94
CA ASP A 16 -11.79 -16.36 -16.41
C ASP A 16 -12.13 -15.44 -17.59
N LYS A 17 -11.32 -14.41 -17.86
CA LYS A 17 -11.42 -13.55 -19.05
C LYS A 17 -10.81 -14.18 -20.29
N LEU A 18 -9.99 -15.19 -20.12
CA LEU A 18 -9.38 -15.89 -21.26
C LEU A 18 -10.44 -16.74 -21.98
N SER A 19 -10.24 -16.94 -23.28
CA SER A 19 -11.04 -17.94 -24.01
C SER A 19 -10.87 -19.31 -23.36
N THR A 20 -11.89 -20.17 -23.46
CA THR A 20 -11.85 -21.54 -22.92
C THR A 20 -10.57 -22.26 -23.36
N LYS A 21 -10.23 -22.19 -24.64
CA LYS A 21 -9.02 -22.79 -25.17
C LYS A 21 -7.74 -22.20 -24.57
N SER A 22 -7.67 -20.90 -24.34
CA SER A 22 -6.49 -20.26 -23.73
C SER A 22 -6.37 -20.64 -22.27
N LYS A 23 -7.50 -20.74 -21.54
CA LYS A 23 -7.52 -21.15 -20.14
C LYS A 23 -7.09 -22.61 -19.99
N GLU A 24 -7.58 -23.52 -20.80
CA GLU A 24 -7.22 -24.94 -20.85
C GLU A 24 -5.74 -25.17 -21.19
N ASN A 25 -5.17 -24.32 -22.04
CA ASN A 25 -3.76 -24.39 -22.42
C ASN A 25 -2.82 -23.59 -21.49
N ALA A 26 -3.34 -22.92 -20.48
CA ALA A 26 -2.51 -22.21 -19.51
C ALA A 26 -1.67 -23.22 -18.72
N SER A 27 -0.35 -23.15 -18.89
CA SER A 27 0.59 -24.10 -18.31
C SER A 27 0.67 -23.96 -16.79
N ALA A 28 0.72 -22.73 -16.30
CA ALA A 28 0.70 -22.37 -14.89
C ALA A 28 0.29 -20.90 -14.73
N ALA A 29 -0.24 -20.53 -13.58
CA ALA A 29 -0.55 -19.15 -13.21
C ALA A 29 -0.22 -18.90 -11.75
N TYR A 30 0.63 -17.89 -11.50
CA TYR A 30 1.07 -17.50 -10.15
C TYR A 30 0.69 -16.06 -9.87
N SER A 31 0.09 -15.83 -8.73
CA SER A 31 -0.28 -14.48 -8.29
C SER A 31 -0.52 -14.47 -6.79
N VAL A 32 -0.29 -13.31 -6.15
CA VAL A 32 -0.77 -13.00 -4.81
C VAL A 32 -2.24 -12.56 -4.79
N ARG A 33 -2.87 -12.49 -5.97
CA ARG A 33 -4.32 -12.30 -6.14
C ARG A 33 -4.95 -13.60 -6.58
N LEU A 34 -6.22 -13.81 -6.23
CA LEU A 34 -6.98 -14.90 -6.79
C LEU A 34 -7.32 -14.58 -8.26
N VAL A 35 -6.78 -15.36 -9.19
CA VAL A 35 -6.90 -15.11 -10.64
C VAL A 35 -7.81 -16.10 -11.37
N ASN A 36 -8.33 -17.11 -10.67
CA ASN A 36 -9.21 -18.16 -11.19
C ASN A 36 -10.35 -18.44 -10.21
N SER A 37 -11.59 -18.20 -10.59
CA SER A 37 -12.76 -18.42 -9.72
C SER A 37 -12.95 -19.87 -9.27
N SER A 38 -12.44 -20.83 -10.06
CA SER A 38 -12.52 -22.26 -9.76
C SER A 38 -11.38 -22.75 -8.85
N TYR A 39 -10.40 -21.88 -8.51
CA TYR A 39 -9.28 -22.25 -7.65
C TYR A 39 -9.60 -21.93 -6.19
N SER A 40 -9.50 -22.92 -5.33
CA SER A 40 -9.76 -22.79 -3.89
C SER A 40 -8.55 -23.07 -2.99
N GLY A 41 -7.38 -23.33 -3.60
CA GLY A 41 -6.14 -23.56 -2.89
C GLY A 41 -5.45 -22.29 -2.40
N PRO A 42 -4.35 -22.40 -1.64
CA PRO A 42 -3.54 -21.26 -1.24
C PRO A 42 -2.83 -20.63 -2.44
N SER A 43 -2.53 -19.34 -2.35
CA SER A 43 -1.79 -18.60 -3.39
C SER A 43 -0.28 -18.64 -3.14
N ILE A 44 0.13 -18.53 -1.90
CA ILE A 44 1.54 -18.55 -1.49
C ILE A 44 1.72 -19.27 -0.16
N ASN A 45 2.93 -19.83 0.06
CA ASN A 45 3.44 -20.20 1.38
C ASN A 45 4.55 -19.24 1.78
N VAL A 46 4.53 -18.75 3.01
CA VAL A 46 5.48 -17.76 3.52
C VAL A 46 6.14 -18.26 4.78
N ARG A 47 7.45 -18.03 4.88
CA ARG A 47 8.24 -18.20 6.10
C ARG A 47 8.41 -16.86 6.80
N ARG A 48 8.12 -16.81 8.09
CA ARG A 48 8.31 -15.63 8.94
C ARG A 48 9.73 -15.60 9.51
N SER A 49 10.38 -14.42 9.50
CA SER A 49 11.79 -14.29 9.89
C SER A 49 12.05 -14.44 11.38
N SER A 50 11.09 -14.15 12.24
CA SER A 50 11.29 -14.14 13.70
C SER A 50 11.45 -15.54 14.30
N ASP A 51 10.79 -16.54 13.71
CA ASP A 51 10.71 -17.90 14.27
C ASP A 51 10.82 -19.01 13.22
N ASN A 52 10.99 -18.64 11.94
CA ASN A 52 10.98 -19.55 10.79
C ASN A 52 9.67 -20.34 10.61
N ALA A 53 8.60 -19.97 11.28
CA ALA A 53 7.29 -20.55 11.04
C ALA A 53 6.86 -20.32 9.59
N THR A 54 6.20 -21.31 8.99
CA THR A 54 5.65 -21.22 7.63
C THR A 54 4.13 -21.30 7.67
N GLN A 55 3.47 -20.54 6.80
CA GLN A 55 2.02 -20.49 6.69
C GLN A 55 1.58 -20.38 5.23
N ASP A 56 0.55 -21.14 4.87
CA ASP A 56 -0.14 -20.98 3.60
C ASP A 56 -1.12 -19.80 3.68
N PHE A 57 -1.13 -18.98 2.62
CA PHE A 57 -2.06 -17.87 2.49
C PHE A 57 -2.90 -18.01 1.24
N TYR A 58 -4.20 -17.74 1.42
CA TYR A 58 -5.22 -17.71 0.40
C TYR A 58 -5.52 -16.27 0.05
N SER A 59 -5.67 -15.97 -1.22
CA SER A 59 -5.99 -14.60 -1.68
C SER A 59 -7.45 -14.44 -2.06
N ASP A 60 -7.87 -13.17 -2.07
CA ASP A 60 -9.06 -12.73 -2.80
C ASP A 60 -8.67 -12.04 -4.12
N MET A 61 -9.64 -11.49 -4.85
CA MET A 61 -9.43 -10.77 -6.11
C MET A 61 -8.66 -9.45 -5.92
N ASP A 62 -8.77 -8.84 -4.76
CA ASP A 62 -8.15 -7.54 -4.46
C ASP A 62 -6.68 -7.72 -4.04
N GLY A 63 -6.27 -8.97 -3.75
CA GLY A 63 -4.91 -9.31 -3.33
C GLY A 63 -4.73 -9.29 -1.82
N ASN A 64 -5.82 -9.25 -1.05
CA ASN A 64 -5.74 -9.51 0.38
C ASN A 64 -5.35 -10.96 0.63
N LEU A 65 -4.58 -11.21 1.68
CA LEU A 65 -4.10 -12.52 2.05
C LEU A 65 -4.58 -12.90 3.45
N GLY A 66 -5.13 -14.08 3.58
CA GLY A 66 -5.59 -14.65 4.84
C GLY A 66 -5.27 -16.13 4.95
N THR A 67 -5.40 -16.70 6.13
CA THR A 67 -5.10 -18.11 6.39
C THR A 67 -6.17 -19.08 5.88
N GLU A 68 -7.28 -18.56 5.35
CA GLU A 68 -8.39 -19.33 4.81
C GLU A 68 -8.85 -18.79 3.45
N TYR A 69 -9.58 -19.60 2.68
CA TYR A 69 -10.08 -19.28 1.34
C TYR A 69 -10.78 -17.92 1.28
N LEU A 70 -10.53 -17.17 0.20
CA LEU A 70 -10.98 -15.78 0.00
C LEU A 70 -10.44 -14.81 1.07
N ALA A 71 -9.18 -14.96 1.43
CA ALA A 71 -8.47 -14.12 2.39
C ALA A 71 -9.14 -14.04 3.78
N LYS A 72 -9.91 -15.06 4.15
CA LYS A 72 -10.52 -15.19 5.48
C LYS A 72 -9.52 -15.69 6.52
N GLY A 73 -9.98 -15.80 7.77
CA GLY A 73 -9.15 -16.21 8.89
C GLY A 73 -8.24 -15.09 9.36
N ASN A 74 -7.04 -15.43 9.83
CA ASN A 74 -6.04 -14.44 10.22
C ASN A 74 -5.44 -13.77 8.99
N SER A 75 -5.39 -12.44 8.96
CA SER A 75 -4.75 -11.71 7.86
C SER A 75 -3.24 -11.97 7.85
N PHE A 76 -2.64 -11.82 6.65
CA PHE A 76 -1.19 -11.93 6.46
C PHE A 76 -0.42 -11.00 7.40
N GLU A 77 -0.87 -9.74 7.52
CA GLU A 77 -0.24 -8.73 8.36
C GLU A 77 -0.33 -9.10 9.85
N SER A 78 -1.48 -9.62 10.29
CA SER A 78 -1.67 -10.07 11.67
C SER A 78 -0.74 -11.23 12.01
N TRP A 79 -0.60 -12.20 11.08
CA TRP A 79 0.30 -13.33 11.27
C TRP A 79 1.78 -12.91 11.21
N LEU A 80 2.13 -12.02 10.28
CA LEU A 80 3.50 -11.56 10.08
C LEU A 80 3.98 -10.67 11.23
N GLY A 81 3.10 -9.82 11.77
CA GLY A 81 3.42 -8.82 12.79
C GLY A 81 4.49 -7.85 12.29
N THR A 82 5.56 -7.67 13.07
CA THR A 82 6.70 -6.81 12.71
C THR A 82 7.82 -7.56 11.97
N SER A 83 7.61 -8.85 11.65
CA SER A 83 8.61 -9.70 11.02
C SER A 83 8.63 -9.53 9.50
N ASN A 84 9.73 -9.92 8.87
CA ASN A 84 9.78 -10.08 7.42
C ASN A 84 9.16 -11.43 7.01
N GLY A 85 8.44 -11.44 5.89
CA GLY A 85 7.95 -12.64 5.23
C GLY A 85 8.84 -13.01 4.04
N TYR A 86 9.06 -14.28 3.83
CA TYR A 86 9.81 -14.80 2.70
C TYR A 86 9.00 -15.88 1.98
N VAL A 87 8.76 -15.70 0.68
CA VAL A 87 7.99 -16.67 -0.11
C VAL A 87 8.79 -17.94 -0.28
N THR A 88 8.26 -19.04 0.24
CA THR A 88 8.83 -20.38 0.07
C THR A 88 8.20 -21.13 -1.08
N LYS A 89 6.92 -20.82 -1.41
CA LYS A 89 6.20 -21.46 -2.50
C LYS A 89 5.16 -20.49 -3.09
N MET A 90 5.04 -20.51 -4.41
CA MET A 90 3.89 -19.96 -5.13
C MET A 90 3.07 -21.11 -5.70
N TYR A 91 1.77 -21.08 -5.46
CA TYR A 91 0.86 -22.12 -5.90
C TYR A 91 0.32 -21.79 -7.30
N ASP A 92 0.29 -22.79 -8.14
CA ASP A 92 -0.28 -22.71 -9.47
C ASP A 92 -1.81 -22.68 -9.38
N GLN A 93 -2.39 -21.60 -9.82
CA GLN A 93 -3.85 -21.37 -9.76
C GLN A 93 -4.59 -21.87 -11.00
N THR A 94 -3.89 -22.52 -11.95
CA THR A 94 -4.57 -23.21 -13.07
C THR A 94 -5.18 -24.55 -12.64
N GLY A 95 -4.71 -25.11 -11.53
CA GLY A 95 -5.08 -26.44 -11.08
C GLY A 95 -4.17 -27.57 -11.62
N ASN A 96 -3.15 -27.24 -12.43
CA ASN A 96 -2.22 -28.24 -12.99
C ASN A 96 -1.16 -28.73 -12.00
N GLY A 97 -1.12 -28.16 -10.78
CA GLY A 97 -0.19 -28.58 -9.74
C GLY A 97 1.27 -28.20 -9.97
N ARG A 98 1.53 -27.29 -10.89
CA ARG A 98 2.89 -26.84 -11.24
C ARG A 98 3.38 -25.74 -10.31
N HIS A 99 3.40 -26.02 -9.01
CA HIS A 99 3.87 -25.09 -8.01
C HIS A 99 5.38 -24.83 -8.15
N VAL A 100 5.80 -23.61 -7.80
CA VAL A 100 7.23 -23.25 -7.71
C VAL A 100 7.62 -23.05 -6.26
N SER A 101 8.80 -23.53 -5.87
CA SER A 101 9.28 -23.49 -4.49
C SER A 101 10.73 -23.04 -4.43
N GLN A 102 11.07 -22.30 -3.34
CA GLN A 102 12.44 -21.95 -3.00
C GLN A 102 12.74 -22.42 -1.57
N THR A 103 13.58 -23.44 -1.43
CA THR A 103 13.96 -24.03 -0.14
C THR A 103 15.17 -23.36 0.51
N THR A 104 16.02 -22.69 -0.30
CA THR A 104 17.19 -21.98 0.20
C THR A 104 16.77 -20.63 0.77
N SER A 105 16.82 -20.47 2.08
CA SER A 105 16.30 -19.29 2.79
C SER A 105 16.87 -17.96 2.28
N ALA A 106 18.17 -17.93 1.92
CA ALA A 106 18.82 -16.74 1.40
C ALA A 106 18.35 -16.31 -0.01
N GLN A 107 17.65 -17.19 -0.73
CA GLN A 107 17.14 -16.96 -2.09
C GLN A 107 15.61 -16.79 -2.13
N GLN A 108 14.95 -16.88 -0.97
CA GLN A 108 13.51 -16.68 -0.89
C GLN A 108 13.15 -15.22 -1.12
N PRO A 109 12.22 -14.92 -2.05
CA PRO A 109 11.77 -13.54 -2.27
C PRO A 109 11.13 -12.96 -1.01
N LEU A 110 11.46 -11.72 -0.70
CA LEU A 110 10.82 -10.98 0.38
C LEU A 110 9.37 -10.67 0.00
N ILE A 111 8.44 -10.96 0.90
CA ILE A 111 7.06 -10.48 0.89
C ILE A 111 6.76 -9.93 2.28
N GLY A 112 6.21 -8.76 2.34
CA GLY A 112 5.91 -8.18 3.63
C GLY A 112 4.99 -7.00 3.48
N PRO A 113 4.63 -6.34 4.56
CA PRO A 113 4.26 -4.96 4.49
C PRO A 113 5.50 -4.26 3.91
N ILE A 114 5.52 -4.12 2.58
CA ILE A 114 6.65 -3.45 1.93
C ILE A 114 6.50 -1.98 2.26
N HIS A 115 7.05 -1.62 3.40
CA HIS A 115 7.35 -0.24 3.62
C HIS A 115 8.41 0.12 2.56
N VAL A 116 8.04 0.95 1.61
CA VAL A 116 8.86 1.28 0.44
C VAL A 116 10.29 1.66 0.85
N LEU A 117 10.44 2.34 1.99
CA LEU A 117 11.75 2.71 2.52
C LEU A 117 12.56 1.50 3.02
N GLU A 118 11.92 0.37 3.35
CA GLU A 118 12.64 -0.85 3.72
C GLU A 118 13.10 -1.65 2.49
N ALA A 119 12.47 -1.44 1.34
CA ALA A 119 12.83 -2.12 0.09
C ALA A 119 14.04 -1.48 -0.60
N ILE A 120 14.42 -0.25 -0.25
CA ILE A 120 15.59 0.43 -0.81
C ILE A 120 16.86 0.12 0.02
N SER A 121 18.01 0.23 -0.60
CA SER A 121 19.30 0.00 0.08
C SER A 121 19.50 0.95 1.27
N SER A 122 20.37 0.59 2.21
CA SER A 122 20.71 1.46 3.34
C SER A 122 21.24 2.83 2.90
N ALA A 123 22.02 2.89 1.81
CA ALA A 123 22.46 4.14 1.21
C ALA A 123 21.28 4.94 0.65
N GLY A 124 20.31 4.27 0.00
CA GLY A 124 19.09 4.90 -0.49
C GLY A 124 18.24 5.47 0.64
N LYS A 125 18.07 4.74 1.75
CA LYS A 125 17.39 5.26 2.95
C LYS A 125 18.05 6.51 3.49
N THR A 126 19.38 6.49 3.68
CA THR A 126 20.13 7.64 4.17
C THR A 126 20.03 8.83 3.22
N ALA A 127 19.97 8.59 1.91
CA ALA A 127 19.80 9.61 0.89
C ALA A 127 18.36 10.11 0.75
N THR A 128 17.37 9.38 1.30
CA THR A 128 15.97 9.79 1.24
C THR A 128 15.72 11.03 2.07
N ARG A 129 15.45 12.13 1.41
CA ARG A 129 15.23 13.43 2.06
C ARG A 129 13.80 13.59 2.57
N ARG A 130 12.82 13.02 1.87
CA ARG A 130 11.38 13.14 2.16
C ARG A 130 10.65 11.90 1.68
N ALA A 131 9.61 11.52 2.39
CA ALA A 131 8.77 10.39 2.02
C ALA A 131 7.32 10.67 2.43
N TYR A 132 6.42 10.82 1.46
CA TYR A 132 5.01 11.12 1.68
C TYR A 132 4.14 10.04 1.10
N SER A 133 3.22 9.53 1.89
CA SER A 133 2.20 8.57 1.44
C SER A 133 1.04 8.54 2.42
N LEU A 134 -0.12 8.10 1.95
CA LEU A 134 -1.23 7.71 2.82
C LEU A 134 -0.96 6.36 3.49
N PHE A 135 -0.05 5.58 2.92
CA PHE A 135 0.41 4.30 3.47
C PHE A 135 1.64 4.50 4.35
N ARG A 136 1.90 3.53 5.23
CA ARG A 136 3.16 3.51 5.98
C ARG A 136 4.32 3.17 5.04
N MET A 137 5.30 4.05 4.94
CA MET A 137 6.48 3.88 4.08
C MET A 137 7.70 3.34 4.82
N SER A 138 7.71 3.38 6.16
CA SER A 138 8.80 2.87 6.99
C SER A 138 8.25 2.07 8.17
N ASN A 139 8.85 0.93 8.48
CA ASN A 139 8.49 0.11 9.65
C ASN A 139 8.85 0.80 10.99
N THR A 140 9.80 1.73 10.96
CA THR A 140 10.22 2.50 12.13
C THR A 140 9.41 3.79 12.33
N TYR A 141 8.61 4.19 11.34
CA TYR A 141 7.79 5.39 11.45
C TYR A 141 6.49 5.09 12.24
N THR A 142 6.31 5.78 13.33
CA THR A 142 5.15 5.61 14.24
C THR A 142 4.25 6.84 14.29
N GLY A 143 4.60 7.90 13.55
CA GLY A 143 3.83 9.13 13.49
C GLY A 143 2.59 9.03 12.60
N PRO A 144 1.77 10.10 12.56
CA PRO A 144 0.65 10.20 11.64
C PRO A 144 1.15 10.29 10.19
N THR A 145 0.36 9.77 9.25
CA THR A 145 0.67 9.88 7.82
C THR A 145 0.14 11.17 7.22
N ILE A 146 -1.00 11.63 7.71
CA ILE A 146 -1.68 12.82 7.18
C ILE A 146 -2.55 13.49 8.25
N LYS A 147 -2.67 14.82 8.18
CA LYS A 147 -3.68 15.60 8.87
C LYS A 147 -4.67 16.12 7.87
N PHE A 148 -5.94 15.89 8.13
CA PHE A 148 -7.02 16.46 7.36
C PHE A 148 -7.75 17.56 8.13
N ARG A 149 -8.30 18.53 7.37
CA ARG A 149 -9.34 19.46 7.80
C ARG A 149 -10.69 19.00 7.21
N ARG A 150 -11.70 18.91 8.01
CA ARG A 150 -13.08 18.56 7.59
C ARG A 150 -13.85 19.82 7.18
N SER A 151 -14.56 19.76 6.04
CA SER A 151 -15.26 20.94 5.49
C SER A 151 -16.47 21.41 6.32
N SER A 152 -17.13 20.52 7.06
CA SER A 152 -18.36 20.81 7.77
C SER A 152 -18.19 21.78 8.94
N ASP A 153 -17.04 21.74 9.61
CA ASP A 153 -16.79 22.50 10.85
C ASP A 153 -15.35 23.02 10.98
N ASN A 154 -14.52 22.80 9.95
CA ASN A 154 -13.09 23.11 9.93
C ASN A 154 -12.25 22.38 11.01
N ALA A 155 -12.79 21.36 11.66
CA ALA A 155 -12.03 20.54 12.57
C ALA A 155 -10.87 19.84 11.84
N THR A 156 -9.71 19.76 12.51
CA THR A 156 -8.54 19.04 12.00
C THR A 156 -8.28 17.79 12.82
N GLN A 157 -7.80 16.73 12.13
CA GLN A 157 -7.48 15.46 12.78
C GLN A 157 -6.30 14.79 12.07
N ASP A 158 -5.36 14.29 12.88
CA ASP A 158 -4.29 13.41 12.40
C ASP A 158 -4.82 12.00 12.17
N PHE A 159 -4.30 11.34 11.11
CA PHE A 159 -4.59 9.95 10.84
C PHE A 159 -3.30 9.17 10.64
N TYR A 160 -3.29 7.96 11.19
CA TYR A 160 -2.17 7.03 11.15
C TYR A 160 -2.49 5.91 10.15
N ALA A 161 -1.48 5.35 9.53
CA ALA A 161 -1.68 4.13 8.76
C ALA A 161 -2.03 2.97 9.70
N ASN A 162 -2.96 2.11 9.26
CA ASN A 162 -3.26 0.86 9.96
C ASN A 162 -2.15 -0.19 9.75
N ALA A 163 -2.34 -1.40 10.29
CA ALA A 163 -1.38 -2.50 10.15
C ALA A 163 -1.15 -2.93 8.69
N SER A 164 -2.17 -2.78 7.84
CA SER A 164 -2.08 -3.04 6.39
C SER A 164 -1.48 -1.86 5.60
N GLY A 165 -1.03 -0.81 6.29
CA GLY A 165 -0.46 0.38 5.68
C GLY A 165 -1.48 1.40 5.17
N ASN A 166 -2.76 1.08 5.16
CA ASN A 166 -3.82 1.97 4.68
C ASN A 166 -4.14 3.08 5.70
N LEU A 167 -4.83 4.12 5.22
CA LEU A 167 -5.35 5.18 6.09
C LEU A 167 -6.26 4.57 7.18
N GLY A 168 -5.87 4.75 8.43
CA GLY A 168 -6.46 4.07 9.57
C GLY A 168 -7.21 5.03 10.52
N THR A 169 -6.75 5.10 11.76
CA THR A 169 -7.42 5.78 12.87
C THR A 169 -6.71 7.05 13.31
N SER A 170 -7.38 7.86 14.13
CA SER A 170 -6.85 9.13 14.67
C SER A 170 -5.75 8.95 15.73
N ILE A 171 -5.55 7.72 16.20
CA ILE A 171 -4.43 7.34 17.07
C ILE A 171 -3.89 6.02 16.51
N ASN A 172 -2.58 5.82 16.55
CA ASN A 172 -1.94 4.62 15.99
C ASN A 172 -2.62 3.32 16.49
N GLY A 173 -3.42 2.69 15.62
CA GLY A 173 -4.16 1.46 15.87
C GLY A 173 -5.46 1.61 16.68
N THR A 174 -5.80 2.80 17.21
CA THR A 174 -6.99 3.06 18.00
C THR A 174 -7.64 4.40 17.64
N GLY A 175 -8.71 4.78 18.33
CA GLY A 175 -9.39 6.05 18.10
C GLY A 175 -10.42 6.02 16.98
N THR A 176 -10.76 7.20 16.48
CA THR A 176 -11.80 7.37 15.45
C THR A 176 -11.28 6.98 14.07
N THR A 177 -11.99 6.16 13.33
CA THR A 177 -11.66 5.83 11.94
C THR A 177 -11.85 7.06 11.04
N PHE A 178 -11.07 7.14 9.95
CA PHE A 178 -11.24 8.20 8.96
C PHE A 178 -12.67 8.26 8.43
N SER A 179 -13.25 7.14 8.05
CA SER A 179 -14.62 7.07 7.53
C SER A 179 -15.66 7.57 8.51
N SER A 180 -15.52 7.25 9.80
CA SER A 180 -16.42 7.76 10.86
C SER A 180 -16.24 9.26 11.09
N TRP A 181 -14.99 9.75 11.07
CA TRP A 181 -14.70 11.16 11.29
C TRP A 181 -15.18 12.06 10.14
N ILE A 182 -15.09 11.60 8.89
CA ILE A 182 -15.38 12.39 7.70
C ILE A 182 -16.87 12.35 7.28
N THR A 183 -17.72 11.60 7.96
CA THR A 183 -19.13 11.39 7.59
C THR A 183 -19.80 12.68 7.10
N ASN A 184 -20.37 12.62 5.89
CA ASN A 184 -21.06 13.75 5.22
C ASN A 184 -20.20 15.02 5.04
N SER A 185 -18.89 14.88 4.89
CA SER A 185 -17.96 16.00 4.75
C SER A 185 -16.87 15.70 3.73
N THR A 186 -16.14 16.74 3.30
CA THR A 186 -14.95 16.61 2.45
C THR A 186 -13.71 16.78 3.31
N ALA A 187 -12.72 15.93 3.11
CA ALA A 187 -11.42 16.03 3.75
C ALA A 187 -10.45 16.83 2.89
N PHE A 188 -9.88 17.89 3.44
CA PHE A 188 -8.84 18.71 2.84
C PHE A 188 -7.52 18.48 3.55
N VAL A 189 -6.41 18.39 2.81
CA VAL A 189 -5.08 18.13 3.37
C VAL A 189 -4.54 19.39 4.03
N ASP A 190 -4.33 19.33 5.33
CA ASP A 190 -3.67 20.36 6.13
C ASP A 190 -2.15 20.08 6.19
N THR A 191 -1.78 18.87 6.60
CA THR A 191 -0.37 18.43 6.70
C THR A 191 -0.21 17.03 6.13
N TRP A 192 0.76 16.86 5.26
CA TRP A 192 1.22 15.55 4.80
C TRP A 192 2.56 15.26 5.45
N TYR A 193 2.60 14.26 6.32
CA TYR A 193 3.75 14.00 7.16
C TYR A 193 4.87 13.28 6.42
N ASP A 194 6.08 13.76 6.60
CA ASP A 194 7.29 13.14 6.09
C ASP A 194 7.63 11.89 6.92
N GLN A 195 7.65 10.75 6.27
CA GLN A 195 7.94 9.45 6.88
C GLN A 195 9.41 9.03 6.74
N SER A 196 10.27 9.89 6.17
CA SER A 196 11.71 9.62 6.07
C SER A 196 12.45 9.74 7.40
N GLY A 197 11.82 10.37 8.40
CA GLY A 197 12.44 10.70 9.68
C GLY A 197 13.12 12.07 9.72
N ASN A 198 13.17 12.81 8.62
CA ASN A 198 13.83 14.12 8.54
C ASN A 198 12.94 15.29 8.98
N GLY A 199 11.63 15.06 9.17
CA GLY A 199 10.69 16.06 9.66
C GLY A 199 10.30 17.14 8.65
N PHE A 200 10.53 16.94 7.37
CA PHE A 200 10.17 17.89 6.32
C PHE A 200 8.71 17.73 5.88
N HIS A 201 7.77 18.00 6.77
CA HIS A 201 6.34 17.88 6.48
C HIS A 201 5.89 18.87 5.39
N CYS A 202 4.94 18.45 4.55
CA CYS A 202 4.23 19.35 3.64
C CYS A 202 3.02 19.93 4.36
N THR A 203 2.80 21.25 4.25
CA THR A 203 1.68 21.92 4.91
C THR A 203 0.93 22.83 3.95
N GLN A 204 -0.38 23.00 4.20
CA GLN A 204 -1.19 24.01 3.54
C GLN A 204 -2.24 24.54 4.53
N THR A 205 -2.01 25.74 5.03
CA THR A 205 -2.89 26.39 6.04
C THR A 205 -3.97 27.25 5.40
N THR A 206 -3.79 27.65 4.12
CA THR A 206 -4.78 28.43 3.39
C THR A 206 -5.89 27.50 2.89
N THR A 207 -7.07 27.56 3.49
CA THR A 207 -8.19 26.63 3.24
C THR A 207 -8.59 26.54 1.77
N GLY A 208 -8.56 27.66 1.04
CA GLY A 208 -8.87 27.71 -0.38
C GLY A 208 -7.85 27.04 -1.29
N SER A 209 -6.62 26.76 -0.79
CA SER A 209 -5.53 26.15 -1.57
C SER A 209 -5.23 24.71 -1.13
N GLN A 210 -5.93 24.17 -0.15
CA GLN A 210 -5.73 22.80 0.31
C GLN A 210 -6.17 21.78 -0.75
N PRO A 211 -5.35 20.79 -1.11
CA PRO A 211 -5.80 19.62 -1.86
C PRO A 211 -6.87 18.86 -1.09
N PHE A 212 -7.73 18.12 -1.79
CA PHE A 212 -8.73 17.29 -1.12
C PHE A 212 -8.48 15.80 -1.33
N TYR A 213 -8.94 14.99 -0.38
CA TYR A 213 -8.90 13.54 -0.49
C TYR A 213 -10.14 13.04 -1.21
N ASN A 214 -9.95 12.48 -2.40
CA ASN A 214 -11.01 11.82 -3.15
C ASN A 214 -11.23 10.42 -2.60
N GLN A 215 -12.26 10.25 -1.79
CA GLN A 215 -12.57 8.98 -1.11
C GLN A 215 -12.98 7.86 -2.07
N THR A 216 -13.49 8.20 -3.24
CA THR A 216 -13.96 7.20 -4.23
C THR A 216 -12.79 6.44 -4.84
N VAL A 217 -11.66 7.11 -5.05
CA VAL A 217 -10.48 6.52 -5.71
C VAL A 217 -9.25 6.45 -4.79
N GLY A 218 -9.35 6.95 -3.55
CA GLY A 218 -8.30 6.84 -2.54
C GLY A 218 -7.06 7.70 -2.81
N VAL A 219 -7.21 8.85 -3.50
CA VAL A 219 -6.08 9.71 -3.87
C VAL A 219 -6.21 11.14 -3.34
N ILE A 220 -5.09 11.83 -3.17
CA ILE A 220 -5.06 13.27 -2.95
C ILE A 220 -5.16 13.97 -4.30
N ASP A 221 -6.16 14.83 -4.46
CA ASP A 221 -6.43 15.57 -5.68
C ASP A 221 -5.89 17.01 -5.55
N PHE A 222 -4.95 17.33 -6.44
CA PHE A 222 -4.30 18.63 -6.57
C PHE A 222 -4.87 19.43 -7.74
N ASN A 223 -6.15 19.31 -8.05
CA ASN A 223 -6.75 20.03 -9.16
C ASN A 223 -6.35 21.53 -9.17
N THR A 224 -6.80 22.28 -10.12
CA THR A 224 -6.41 23.70 -10.37
C THR A 224 -6.33 24.49 -9.05
N ASP A 225 -5.20 25.17 -8.83
CA ASP A 225 -4.92 26.08 -7.70
C ASP A 225 -4.73 25.40 -6.33
N LYS A 226 -4.57 24.07 -6.28
CA LYS A 226 -4.23 23.35 -5.04
C LYS A 226 -2.75 23.02 -4.98
N TRP A 227 -2.16 23.22 -3.81
CA TRP A 227 -0.72 22.98 -3.61
C TRP A 227 -0.41 22.71 -2.14
N MET A 228 0.76 22.17 -1.88
CA MET A 228 1.31 21.96 -0.55
C MET A 228 2.67 22.68 -0.43
N ASN A 229 2.89 23.36 0.68
CA ASN A 229 4.18 23.95 0.97
C ASN A 229 5.14 22.89 1.50
N MET A 230 6.22 22.67 0.79
CA MET A 230 7.26 21.72 1.17
C MET A 230 8.35 22.33 2.07
N GLY A 231 8.18 23.54 2.57
CA GLY A 231 9.16 24.25 3.39
C GLY A 231 10.27 24.90 2.56
N SER A 232 11.36 25.32 3.23
CA SER A 232 12.45 26.08 2.61
C SER A 232 13.11 25.36 1.42
N THR A 233 13.37 26.12 0.35
CA THR A 233 14.07 25.66 -0.84
C THR A 233 15.56 25.39 -0.62
N THR A 234 16.10 25.73 0.55
CA THR A 234 17.55 25.62 0.83
C THR A 234 17.97 24.27 1.41
N GLY A 235 17.06 23.32 1.61
CA GLY A 235 17.37 22.11 2.35
C GLY A 235 17.25 20.77 1.63
N PRO A 236 16.16 20.38 0.99
CA PRO A 236 15.99 18.97 0.64
C PRO A 236 16.21 18.61 -0.84
N PHE A 237 16.30 19.60 -1.72
CA PHE A 237 16.64 19.30 -3.11
C PHE A 237 18.13 19.45 -3.34
N PRO A 238 18.78 18.49 -4.00
CA PRO A 238 20.19 18.62 -4.35
C PRO A 238 20.41 19.90 -5.17
N THR A 239 21.32 20.74 -4.72
CA THR A 239 21.80 21.90 -5.49
C THR A 239 22.99 21.47 -6.30
N GLY A 240 22.88 21.48 -7.61
CA GLY A 240 23.96 21.11 -8.52
C GLY A 240 23.51 21.21 -9.96
N SER A 241 24.46 21.22 -10.89
CA SER A 241 24.16 21.38 -12.32
C SER A 241 23.42 20.20 -12.97
N ASN A 242 23.25 19.07 -12.24
CA ASN A 242 22.52 17.91 -12.75
C ASN A 242 21.98 17.04 -11.61
N PRO A 243 21.06 17.55 -10.76
CA PRO A 243 20.53 16.79 -9.66
C PRO A 243 19.62 15.65 -10.18
N SER A 244 19.80 14.44 -9.63
CA SER A 244 18.91 13.31 -9.88
C SER A 244 17.76 13.32 -8.88
N TYR A 245 16.52 13.19 -9.36
CA TYR A 245 15.31 13.06 -8.54
C TYR A 245 14.64 11.73 -8.82
N SER A 246 14.19 11.08 -7.77
CA SER A 246 13.30 9.92 -7.88
C SER A 246 12.02 10.22 -7.14
N PHE A 247 10.89 10.11 -7.83
CA PHE A 247 9.56 10.17 -7.24
C PHE A 247 8.99 8.76 -7.21
N ILE A 248 8.52 8.33 -6.04
CA ILE A 248 7.80 7.06 -5.86
C ILE A 248 6.37 7.43 -5.51
N PHE A 249 5.44 7.04 -6.37
CA PHE A 249 4.00 7.26 -6.22
C PHE A 249 3.31 5.95 -5.84
#